data_037a3a592fe62e43bb1e2447421fb857
#
_entry.id   037a3a592fe62e43bb1e2447421fb857
#
_cell.length_a   1.000
_cell.length_b   1.000
_cell.length_c   1.000
_cell.angle_alpha   90.00
_cell.angle_beta   90.00
_cell.angle_gamma   90.00
#
_symmetry.space_group_name_H-M   'P 1'
#
loop_
_entity.id
_entity.type
_entity.pdbx_description
1 polymer ?
#
loop_
_entity_poly.entity_id
_entity_poly.type
_entity_poly.pdbx_seq_one_letter_code
_entity_poly.pdbx_strand_id
1 'polypeptide(L)'
;MYVSSKYVELHAHSFYSFGEGASHINELLTRAYELAYPAMALTDYNMCGALEFSRQSDHFGIKPITGAEIILKDNSHIVLLAKNRIGYSNISRLLTLANGSDRREPRLDPMHIPEYASGIILLTGAQN
;
A
#
# COMPACT_ATOMS: atom_id res chain seq x y z
N MET A 1 19.46 20.01 19.07
CA MET A 1 19.82 19.58 17.72
C MET A 1 18.74 18.66 17.14
N TYR A 2 18.39 18.92 15.93
CA TYR A 2 17.38 18.12 15.26
C TYR A 2 18.04 16.95 14.50
N VAL A 3 17.49 15.76 14.67
CA VAL A 3 17.96 14.58 13.94
C VAL A 3 16.81 14.08 13.09
N SER A 4 17.01 14.07 11.79
CA SER A 4 16.03 13.61 10.84
C SER A 4 15.91 12.08 10.88
N SER A 5 14.69 11.56 10.97
CA SER A 5 14.46 10.14 10.83
C SER A 5 14.68 9.71 9.38
N LYS A 6 15.34 8.57 9.21
CA LYS A 6 15.49 7.95 7.89
C LYS A 6 14.53 6.78 7.70
N TYR A 7 13.70 6.52 8.71
CA TYR A 7 12.74 5.44 8.63
C TYR A 7 11.61 5.79 7.68
N VAL A 8 11.21 4.83 6.87
CA VAL A 8 10.07 4.95 5.98
C VAL A 8 9.13 3.80 6.27
N GLU A 9 7.87 4.10 6.57
CA GLU A 9 6.87 3.06 6.75
C GLU A 9 6.39 2.58 5.39
N LEU A 10 6.60 1.31 5.10
CA LEU A 10 6.25 0.72 3.80
C LEU A 10 5.02 -0.19 3.86
N HIS A 11 4.37 -0.31 5.02
CA HIS A 11 3.23 -1.21 5.19
C HIS A 11 2.24 -0.59 6.18
N ALA A 12 1.48 0.39 5.72
CA ALA A 12 0.48 1.06 6.55
C ALA A 12 -0.92 0.85 5.98
N HIS A 13 -1.88 0.60 6.86
CA HIS A 13 -3.28 0.46 6.49
C HIS A 13 -4.10 1.62 7.02
N SER A 14 -5.07 2.07 6.21
CA SER A 14 -5.99 3.12 6.60
C SER A 14 -7.36 2.53 6.93
N PHE A 15 -8.32 3.42 7.20
CA PHE A 15 -9.71 3.09 7.39
C PHE A 15 -10.29 2.27 6.21
N TYR A 16 -9.75 2.46 5.01
CA TYR A 16 -10.24 1.77 3.81
C TYR A 16 -9.91 0.28 3.76
N SER A 17 -9.14 -0.24 4.72
CA SER A 17 -8.79 -1.67 4.78
C SER A 17 -9.78 -2.49 5.59
N PHE A 18 -11.06 -2.18 5.52
CA PHE A 18 -12.14 -3.00 6.08
C PHE A 18 -11.89 -3.51 7.50
N GLY A 19 -11.47 -2.61 8.38
CA GLY A 19 -11.26 -2.95 9.79
C GLY A 19 -9.85 -3.37 10.16
N GLU A 20 -9.00 -3.63 9.19
CA GLU A 20 -7.60 -3.95 9.46
C GLU A 20 -6.82 -2.72 9.91
N GLY A 21 -7.16 -1.56 9.37
CA GLY A 21 -6.57 -0.30 9.77
C GLY A 21 -7.64 0.63 10.29
N ALA A 22 -7.58 0.98 11.57
CA ALA A 22 -8.60 1.81 12.20
C ALA A 22 -8.34 3.31 12.03
N SER A 23 -7.14 3.70 11.61
CA SER A 23 -6.75 5.10 11.50
C SER A 23 -7.20 5.73 10.20
N HIS A 24 -7.65 6.97 10.27
CA HIS A 24 -7.85 7.78 9.08
C HIS A 24 -6.50 8.17 8.48
N ILE A 25 -6.50 8.45 7.18
CA ILE A 25 -5.29 8.85 6.48
C ILE A 25 -4.64 10.06 7.14
N ASN A 26 -5.43 11.03 7.56
CA ASN A 26 -4.92 12.22 8.26
C ASN A 26 -4.18 11.84 9.54
N GLU A 27 -4.72 10.91 10.32
CA GLU A 27 -4.08 10.47 11.55
C GLU A 27 -2.76 9.77 11.29
N LEU A 28 -2.71 8.93 10.26
CA LEU A 28 -1.48 8.25 9.85
C LEU A 28 -0.40 9.26 9.46
N LEU A 29 -0.77 10.26 8.67
CA LEU A 29 0.17 11.29 8.23
C LEU A 29 0.62 12.18 9.37
N THR A 30 -0.28 12.51 10.29
CA THR A 30 0.07 13.28 11.48
C THR A 30 1.13 12.54 12.29
N ARG A 31 0.93 11.25 12.49
CA ARG A 31 1.88 10.43 13.22
C ARG A 31 3.22 10.33 12.50
N ALA A 32 3.19 10.15 11.18
CA ALA A 32 4.42 10.10 10.39
C ALA A 32 5.16 11.42 10.45
N TYR A 33 4.45 12.55 10.43
CA TYR A 33 5.03 13.86 10.56
C TYR A 33 5.71 14.03 11.93
N GLU A 34 5.02 13.62 13.00
CA GLU A 34 5.56 13.68 14.36
C GLU A 34 6.83 12.85 14.50
N LEU A 35 6.88 11.72 13.81
CA LEU A 35 8.04 10.83 13.83
C LEU A 35 9.12 11.21 12.80
N ALA A 36 8.89 12.30 12.07
CA ALA A 36 9.80 12.82 11.06
C ALA A 36 10.10 11.85 9.92
N TYR A 37 9.12 11.07 9.50
CA TYR A 37 9.27 10.20 8.34
C TYR A 37 9.35 11.04 7.06
N PRO A 38 10.37 10.81 6.20
CA PRO A 38 10.45 11.54 4.93
C PRO A 38 9.47 11.03 3.88
N ALA A 39 9.03 9.78 4.01
CA ALA A 39 8.12 9.15 3.08
C ALA A 39 7.31 8.08 3.80
N MET A 40 6.18 7.68 3.22
CA MET A 40 5.33 6.65 3.79
C MET A 40 4.54 5.97 2.68
N ALA A 41 4.39 4.66 2.77
CA ALA A 41 3.55 3.90 1.84
C ALA A 41 2.22 3.55 2.49
N LEU A 42 1.13 3.83 1.78
CA LEU A 42 -0.19 3.34 2.15
C LEU A 42 -0.45 2.07 1.35
N THR A 43 -0.64 0.95 2.04
CA THR A 43 -0.76 -0.36 1.41
C THR A 43 -2.01 -1.10 1.89
N ASP A 44 -3.17 -0.47 1.70
CA ASP A 44 -4.45 -1.09 2.00
C ASP A 44 -4.69 -2.29 1.07
N TYR A 45 -5.68 -3.13 1.41
CA TYR A 45 -6.08 -4.25 0.56
C TYR A 45 -6.75 -3.78 -0.73
N ASN A 46 -6.95 -2.51 -0.89
CA ASN A 46 -7.43 -1.86 -2.11
C ASN A 46 -6.73 -0.52 -2.23
N MET A 47 -6.92 0.19 -3.33
CA MET A 47 -6.30 1.50 -3.51
C MET A 47 -7.31 2.65 -3.41
N CYS A 48 -8.40 2.44 -2.68
CA CYS A 48 -9.45 3.47 -2.56
C CYS A 48 -8.95 4.75 -1.90
N GLY A 49 -8.02 4.64 -0.97
CA GLY A 49 -7.49 5.82 -0.28
C GLY A 49 -6.29 6.48 -0.95
N ALA A 50 -5.83 5.96 -2.08
CA ALA A 50 -4.57 6.42 -2.68
C ALA A 50 -4.59 7.91 -3.06
N LEU A 51 -5.67 8.38 -3.64
CA LEU A 51 -5.76 9.77 -4.06
C LEU A 51 -5.79 10.72 -2.87
N GLU A 52 -6.58 10.39 -1.86
CA GLU A 52 -6.64 11.19 -0.64
C GLU A 52 -5.30 11.20 0.07
N PHE A 53 -4.64 10.06 0.15
CA PHE A 53 -3.32 9.95 0.75
C PHE A 53 -2.30 10.82 0.02
N SER A 54 -2.30 10.77 -1.31
CA SER A 54 -1.40 11.58 -2.13
C SER A 54 -1.63 13.08 -1.91
N ARG A 55 -2.88 13.50 -1.85
CA ARG A 55 -3.22 14.89 -1.60
C ARG A 55 -2.81 15.37 -0.22
N GLN A 56 -3.14 14.58 0.80
CA GLN A 56 -2.89 14.98 2.17
C GLN A 56 -1.41 14.93 2.53
N SER A 57 -0.66 13.95 1.99
CA SER A 57 0.76 13.86 2.26
C SER A 57 1.52 15.09 1.81
N ASP A 58 1.04 15.76 0.77
CA ASP A 58 1.65 17.00 0.31
C ASP A 58 1.61 18.09 1.39
N HIS A 59 0.52 18.17 2.14
CA HIS A 59 0.38 19.14 3.23
C HIS A 59 1.37 18.87 4.37
N PHE A 60 1.75 17.62 4.57
CA PHE A 60 2.67 17.23 5.63
C PHE A 60 4.13 17.21 5.18
N GLY A 61 4.38 17.44 3.89
CA GLY A 61 5.74 17.34 3.35
C GLY A 61 6.27 15.92 3.34
N ILE A 62 5.38 14.93 3.31
CA ILE A 62 5.74 13.51 3.29
C ILE A 62 5.57 13.00 1.87
N LYS A 63 6.57 12.28 1.36
CA LYS A 63 6.48 11.69 0.03
C LYS A 63 5.56 10.48 0.06
N PRO A 64 4.47 10.48 -0.72
CA PRO A 64 3.56 9.33 -0.74
C PRO A 64 4.11 8.22 -1.63
N ILE A 65 3.98 6.99 -1.15
CA ILE A 65 4.28 5.80 -1.92
C ILE A 65 2.97 5.02 -2.00
N THR A 66 2.51 4.74 -3.20
CA THR A 66 1.26 4.03 -3.39
C THR A 66 1.50 2.54 -3.54
N GLY A 67 0.68 1.76 -2.89
CA GLY A 67 0.80 0.32 -2.98
C GLY A 67 -0.45 -0.38 -2.49
N ALA A 68 -0.36 -1.70 -2.39
CA ALA A 68 -1.46 -2.52 -1.90
C ALA A 68 -0.92 -3.78 -1.25
N GLU A 69 -1.64 -4.27 -0.26
CA GLU A 69 -1.40 -5.59 0.29
C GLU A 69 -2.33 -6.57 -0.41
N ILE A 70 -1.80 -7.69 -0.87
CA ILE A 70 -2.58 -8.71 -1.57
C ILE A 70 -2.38 -10.04 -0.87
N ILE A 71 -3.47 -10.80 -0.74
CA ILE A 71 -3.43 -12.14 -0.16
C ILE A 71 -3.41 -13.14 -1.31
N LEU A 72 -2.43 -14.03 -1.28
CA LEU A 72 -2.28 -15.06 -2.29
C LEU A 72 -3.16 -16.28 -1.98
N LYS A 73 -3.27 -17.18 -2.93
CA LYS A 73 -4.12 -18.38 -2.78
C LYS A 73 -3.72 -19.27 -1.60
N ASP A 74 -2.45 -19.23 -1.20
CA ASP A 74 -1.97 -19.99 -0.05
C ASP A 74 -2.13 -19.24 1.27
N ASN A 75 -2.86 -18.11 1.25
CA ASN A 75 -3.09 -17.21 2.38
C ASN A 75 -1.87 -16.43 2.86
N SER A 76 -0.77 -16.47 2.13
CA SER A 76 0.35 -15.59 2.42
C SER A 76 0.03 -14.18 1.93
N HIS A 77 0.64 -13.19 2.57
CA HIS A 77 0.44 -11.78 2.25
C HIS A 77 1.67 -11.22 1.58
N ILE A 78 1.47 -10.44 0.53
CA ILE A 78 2.53 -9.69 -0.11
C ILE A 78 2.13 -8.22 -0.16
N VAL A 79 3.13 -7.35 -0.18
CA VAL A 79 2.93 -5.93 -0.37
C VAL A 79 3.54 -5.53 -1.70
N LEU A 80 2.76 -4.85 -2.53
CA LEU A 80 3.21 -4.35 -3.82
C LEU A 80 3.27 -2.83 -3.76
N LEU A 81 4.42 -2.26 -4.12
CA LEU A 81 4.60 -0.81 -4.16
C LEU A 81 4.79 -0.37 -5.61
N ALA A 82 4.14 0.72 -5.98
CA ALA A 82 4.26 1.28 -7.32
C ALA A 82 5.48 2.19 -7.40
N LYS A 83 6.41 1.88 -8.30
CA LYS A 83 7.57 2.72 -8.56
C LYS A 83 7.21 3.89 -9.48
N ASN A 84 6.17 3.72 -10.28
CA ASN A 84 5.78 4.69 -11.28
C ASN A 84 4.33 4.42 -11.70
N ARG A 85 3.87 5.15 -12.71
CA ARG A 85 2.50 5.04 -13.20
C ARG A 85 2.19 3.65 -13.77
N ILE A 86 3.18 3.02 -14.40
CA ILE A 86 3.02 1.66 -14.94
C ILE A 86 2.78 0.68 -13.79
N GLY A 87 3.55 0.81 -12.72
CA GLY A 87 3.38 -0.02 -11.54
C GLY A 87 2.01 0.16 -10.90
N TYR A 88 1.53 1.39 -10.82
CA TYR A 88 0.19 1.68 -10.31
C TYR A 88 -0.88 0.94 -11.14
N SER A 89 -0.79 1.03 -12.47
CA SER A 89 -1.72 0.34 -13.36
C SER A 89 -1.66 -1.18 -13.17
N ASN A 90 -0.45 -1.71 -13.02
CA ASN A 90 -0.27 -3.15 -12.86
C ASN A 90 -0.80 -3.65 -11.52
N ILE A 91 -0.62 -2.88 -10.44
CA ILE A 91 -1.23 -3.23 -9.15
C ILE A 91 -2.75 -3.24 -9.27
N SER A 92 -3.33 -2.25 -9.95
CA SER A 92 -4.77 -2.20 -10.17
C SER A 92 -5.27 -3.44 -10.90
N ARG A 93 -4.52 -3.91 -11.89
CA ARG A 93 -4.88 -5.12 -12.64
C ARG A 93 -4.78 -6.37 -11.78
N LEU A 94 -3.75 -6.46 -10.94
CA LEU A 94 -3.61 -7.59 -10.02
C LEU A 94 -4.74 -7.60 -8.99
N LEU A 95 -5.13 -6.44 -8.48
CA LEU A 95 -6.25 -6.33 -7.57
C LEU A 95 -7.55 -6.79 -8.23
N THR A 96 -7.75 -6.42 -9.49
CA THR A 96 -8.92 -6.84 -10.26
C THR A 96 -8.96 -8.36 -10.41
N LEU A 97 -7.81 -8.97 -10.71
CA LEU A 97 -7.72 -10.42 -10.81
C LEU A 97 -8.01 -11.11 -9.49
N ALA A 98 -7.49 -10.57 -8.39
CA ALA A 98 -7.75 -11.13 -7.06
C ALA A 98 -9.24 -11.07 -6.72
N ASN A 99 -9.88 -9.93 -6.99
CA ASN A 99 -11.31 -9.74 -6.71
C ASN A 99 -12.19 -10.60 -7.60
N GLY A 100 -11.72 -10.91 -8.81
CA GLY A 100 -12.47 -11.72 -9.76
C GLY A 100 -12.66 -13.15 -9.33
N SER A 101 -11.82 -13.67 -8.42
CA SER A 101 -11.96 -15.05 -7.93
C SER A 101 -13.09 -15.15 -6.92
N ASP A 102 -13.15 -14.24 -5.95
CA ASP A 102 -14.22 -14.16 -4.97
C ASP A 102 -14.14 -12.79 -4.30
N ARG A 103 -15.20 -12.00 -4.41
CA ARG A 103 -15.22 -10.65 -3.83
C ARG A 103 -15.20 -10.65 -2.31
N ARG A 104 -15.70 -11.70 -1.69
CA ARG A 104 -15.73 -11.80 -0.22
C ARG A 104 -14.39 -12.18 0.34
N GLU A 105 -13.64 -12.95 -0.40
CA GLU A 105 -12.35 -13.48 0.01
C GLU A 105 -11.38 -13.41 -1.16
N PRO A 106 -10.96 -12.19 -1.54
CA PRO A 106 -10.09 -12.02 -2.70
C PRO A 106 -8.76 -12.74 -2.49
N ARG A 107 -8.36 -13.50 -3.49
CA ARG A 107 -7.08 -14.23 -3.48
C ARG A 107 -6.48 -14.14 -4.86
N LEU A 108 -5.18 -13.87 -4.90
CA LEU A 108 -4.45 -13.79 -6.16
C LEU A 108 -3.66 -15.07 -6.40
N ASP A 109 -3.78 -15.61 -7.60
CA ASP A 109 -2.90 -16.68 -8.04
C ASP A 109 -1.54 -16.05 -8.36
N PRO A 110 -0.45 -16.49 -7.69
CA PRO A 110 0.85 -15.87 -7.90
C PRO A 110 1.38 -16.01 -9.33
N MET A 111 0.83 -16.91 -10.13
CA MET A 111 1.25 -17.06 -11.54
C MET A 111 0.97 -15.81 -12.37
N HIS A 112 0.04 -14.94 -11.92
CA HIS A 112 -0.25 -13.69 -12.63
C HIS A 112 0.78 -12.59 -12.36
N ILE A 113 1.59 -12.72 -11.31
CA ILE A 113 2.50 -11.65 -10.91
C ILE A 113 3.54 -11.31 -11.97
N PRO A 114 4.23 -12.30 -12.59
CA PRO A 114 5.24 -11.96 -13.59
C PRO A 114 4.71 -11.16 -14.77
N GLU A 115 3.46 -11.38 -15.14
CA GLU A 115 2.83 -10.69 -16.27
C GLU A 115 2.66 -9.18 -16.00
N TYR A 116 2.46 -8.81 -14.73
CA TYR A 116 2.19 -7.44 -14.33
C TYR A 116 3.25 -6.88 -13.39
N ALA A 117 4.47 -7.40 -13.45
CA ALA A 117 5.51 -7.02 -12.49
C ALA A 117 6.20 -5.70 -12.80
N SER A 118 6.07 -5.18 -14.03
CA SER A 118 6.77 -3.98 -14.42
C SER A 118 6.35 -2.78 -13.58
N GLY A 119 7.34 -2.05 -13.07
CA GLY A 119 7.10 -0.86 -12.26
C GLY A 119 6.69 -1.16 -10.82
N ILE A 120 6.83 -2.40 -10.36
CA ILE A 120 6.42 -2.83 -9.02
C ILE A 120 7.62 -3.28 -8.21
N ILE A 121 7.63 -2.91 -6.92
CA ILE A 121 8.50 -3.52 -5.92
C ILE A 121 7.63 -4.45 -5.09
N LEU A 122 8.04 -5.71 -4.96
CA LEU A 122 7.31 -6.70 -4.19
C LEU A 122 8.03 -6.96 -2.88
N LEU A 123 7.29 -6.85 -1.78
CA LEU A 123 7.80 -7.15 -0.45
C LEU A 123 7.11 -8.40 0.08
N THR A 124 7.88 -9.32 0.62
CA THR A 124 7.38 -10.53 1.24
C THR A 124 7.50 -10.42 2.77
N GLY A 125 6.92 -11.39 3.47
CA GLY A 125 6.99 -11.40 4.93
C GLY A 125 5.99 -10.49 5.61
N ALA A 126 5.02 -9.96 4.89
CA ALA A 126 3.93 -9.18 5.49
C ALA A 126 3.12 -10.10 6.39
N GLN A 127 2.85 -9.65 7.61
CA GLN A 127 2.15 -10.42 8.63
C GLN A 127 0.96 -9.64 9.14
N ASN A 128 -0.09 -10.33 9.48
CA ASN A 128 -1.23 -9.75 10.17
C ASN A 128 -1.00 -9.75 11.67
#